data_b34118597afb81f4127fe61a188b0276
#
_entry.id   b34118597afb81f4127fe61a188b0276
#
_cell.length_a   1.000
_cell.length_b   1.000
_cell.length_c   1.000
_cell.angle_alpha   90.00
_cell.angle_beta   90.00
_cell.angle_gamma   90.00
#
_symmetry.space_group_name_H-M   'P 1'
#
loop_
_entity.id
_entity.type
_entity.pdbx_description
1 polymer ?
#
loop_
_entity_poly.entity_id
_entity_poly.type
_entity_poly.pdbx_seq_one_letter_code
_entity_poly.pdbx_strand_id
1 'polypeptide(L)'
;MKPYPIEIAGKHVVLKTLEPNLKNASAVYDLMQKNAAYLKPFCGWIASDDDTVLKTLHALRRADNLRQEDDTALYYIFHNAKMIGSIKALMYPHERELRFWLDNEAKGKGLMQESILLMEKMLFDRNHDRIILSISNKNIPSLNLAKKLGYTEDWQGYFEMTFDNFKKSRDLSQQERIDHVIFTAQNQR
;
A
#
# COMPACT_ATOMS: atom_id res chain seq x y z
N MET A 1 3.92 18.90 8.93
CA MET A 1 4.76 17.77 8.45
C MET A 1 4.98 17.90 6.94
N LYS A 2 5.97 17.24 6.35
CA LYS A 2 6.16 17.27 4.88
C LYS A 2 5.14 16.34 4.22
N PRO A 3 4.58 16.68 3.04
CA PRO A 3 3.72 15.79 2.28
C PRO A 3 4.34 14.40 2.06
N TYR A 4 3.51 13.38 1.92
CA TYR A 4 4.02 12.08 1.49
C TYR A 4 4.63 12.18 0.09
N PRO A 5 5.73 11.43 -0.20
CA PRO A 5 6.37 11.45 -1.51
C PRO A 5 5.39 11.03 -2.61
N ILE A 6 5.60 11.54 -3.83
CA ILE A 6 4.77 11.17 -4.99
C ILE A 6 5.15 9.81 -5.58
N GLU A 7 6.38 9.36 -5.32
CA GLU A 7 6.92 8.10 -5.82
C GLU A 7 7.88 7.47 -4.81
N ILE A 8 7.85 6.14 -4.69
CA ILE A 8 8.78 5.33 -3.92
C ILE A 8 9.23 4.18 -4.83
N ALA A 9 10.51 4.16 -5.18
CA ALA A 9 11.07 3.14 -6.05
C ALA A 9 11.57 1.93 -5.25
N GLY A 10 11.19 0.73 -5.66
CA GLY A 10 11.72 -0.53 -5.20
C GLY A 10 12.55 -1.23 -6.29
N LYS A 11 12.93 -2.47 -6.03
CA LYS A 11 13.69 -3.30 -6.98
C LYS A 11 12.83 -3.77 -8.16
N HIS A 12 11.61 -4.21 -7.87
CA HIS A 12 10.70 -4.79 -8.87
C HIS A 12 9.40 -4.01 -8.99
N VAL A 13 9.07 -3.17 -8.00
CA VAL A 13 7.88 -2.34 -8.00
C VAL A 13 8.22 -0.87 -7.83
N VAL A 14 7.34 -0.03 -8.35
CA VAL A 14 7.34 1.41 -8.05
C VAL A 14 5.97 1.77 -7.51
N LEU A 15 5.95 2.41 -6.35
CA LEU A 15 4.74 2.98 -5.76
C LEU A 15 4.59 4.42 -6.24
N LYS A 16 3.51 4.75 -6.91
CA LYS A 16 3.26 6.10 -7.44
C LYS A 16 1.89 6.61 -7.04
N THR A 17 1.82 7.89 -6.70
CA THR A 17 0.54 8.60 -6.72
C THR A 17 0.09 8.81 -8.17
N LEU A 18 -1.20 8.99 -8.38
CA LEU A 18 -1.73 9.30 -9.71
C LEU A 18 -2.32 10.70 -9.73
N GLU A 19 -2.00 11.47 -10.77
CA GLU A 19 -2.71 12.71 -11.03
C GLU A 19 -4.22 12.47 -11.17
N PRO A 20 -5.07 13.30 -10.55
CA PRO A 20 -6.52 13.14 -10.59
C PRO A 20 -7.09 13.64 -11.93
N ASN A 21 -6.94 12.83 -12.97
CA ASN A 21 -7.49 13.06 -14.29
C ASN A 21 -8.31 11.85 -14.79
N LEU A 22 -9.11 12.03 -15.83
CA LEU A 22 -10.00 10.98 -16.34
C LEU A 22 -9.25 9.76 -16.87
N LYS A 23 -8.07 9.94 -17.48
CA LYS A 23 -7.24 8.84 -17.99
C LYS A 23 -6.83 7.91 -16.86
N ASN A 24 -6.30 8.46 -15.77
CA ASN A 24 -5.87 7.68 -14.61
C ASN A 24 -7.08 7.07 -13.88
N ALA A 25 -8.18 7.82 -13.76
CA ALA A 25 -9.41 7.32 -13.15
C ALA A 25 -9.99 6.12 -13.93
N SER A 26 -10.01 6.18 -15.26
CA SER A 26 -10.43 5.05 -16.10
C SER A 26 -9.51 3.84 -15.91
N ALA A 27 -8.19 4.03 -15.96
CA ALA A 27 -7.24 2.95 -15.78
C ALA A 27 -7.38 2.23 -14.41
N VAL A 28 -7.61 3.01 -13.34
CA VAL A 28 -7.86 2.46 -12.01
C VAL A 28 -9.18 1.70 -11.96
N TYR A 29 -10.25 2.30 -12.48
CA TYR A 29 -11.57 1.72 -12.55
C TYR A 29 -11.55 0.37 -13.30
N ASP A 30 -10.96 0.35 -14.50
CA ASP A 30 -10.87 -0.86 -15.34
C ASP A 30 -10.10 -1.98 -14.63
N LEU A 31 -8.99 -1.65 -13.96
CA LEU A 31 -8.21 -2.61 -13.20
C LEU A 31 -9.00 -3.17 -12.00
N MET A 32 -9.76 -2.32 -11.31
CA MET A 32 -10.62 -2.73 -10.20
C MET A 32 -11.75 -3.65 -10.70
N GLN A 33 -12.43 -3.28 -11.80
CA GLN A 33 -13.50 -4.09 -12.39
C GLN A 33 -12.99 -5.46 -12.87
N LYS A 34 -11.84 -5.49 -13.56
CA LYS A 34 -11.17 -6.75 -13.95
C LYS A 34 -11.00 -7.71 -12.77
N ASN A 35 -10.75 -7.18 -11.59
CA ASN A 35 -10.42 -7.95 -10.39
C ASN A 35 -11.59 -8.07 -9.39
N ALA A 36 -12.75 -7.50 -9.70
CA ALA A 36 -13.89 -7.41 -8.78
C ALA A 36 -14.32 -8.75 -8.20
N ALA A 37 -14.42 -9.78 -9.03
CA ALA A 37 -14.94 -11.08 -8.63
C ALA A 37 -14.15 -11.72 -7.47
N TYR A 38 -12.82 -11.60 -7.49
CA TYR A 38 -12.01 -12.17 -6.41
C TYR A 38 -11.76 -11.19 -5.25
N LEU A 39 -11.89 -9.87 -5.48
CA LEU A 39 -11.64 -8.87 -4.45
C LEU A 39 -12.86 -8.62 -3.55
N LYS A 40 -14.08 -8.65 -4.10
CA LYS A 40 -15.33 -8.40 -3.36
C LYS A 40 -15.43 -9.17 -2.03
N PRO A 41 -15.05 -10.45 -1.92
CA PRO A 41 -15.12 -11.18 -0.64
C PRO A 41 -14.24 -10.62 0.47
N PHE A 42 -13.17 -9.87 0.13
CA PHE A 42 -12.17 -9.39 1.08
C PHE A 42 -12.10 -7.87 1.17
N CYS A 43 -12.51 -7.20 0.11
CA CYS A 43 -12.42 -5.75 -0.07
C CYS A 43 -13.76 -5.20 -0.51
N GLY A 44 -14.75 -5.19 0.38
CA GLY A 44 -16.12 -4.74 0.06
C GLY A 44 -16.24 -3.28 -0.42
N TRP A 45 -15.14 -2.51 -0.34
CA TRP A 45 -15.01 -1.16 -0.86
C TRP A 45 -14.47 -1.11 -2.30
N ILE A 46 -14.08 -2.25 -2.89
CA ILE A 46 -13.60 -2.35 -4.27
C ILE A 46 -14.76 -2.78 -5.17
N ALA A 47 -14.91 -2.05 -6.28
CA ALA A 47 -15.85 -2.39 -7.36
C ALA A 47 -17.28 -2.66 -6.84
N SER A 48 -17.81 -1.69 -6.06
CA SER A 48 -19.25 -1.69 -5.75
C SER A 48 -20.05 -1.54 -7.04
N ASP A 49 -21.28 -2.02 -7.07
CA ASP A 49 -22.12 -1.96 -8.27
C ASP A 49 -22.42 -0.50 -8.69
N ASP A 50 -22.26 0.44 -7.76
CA ASP A 50 -22.39 1.88 -8.00
C ASP A 50 -21.06 2.58 -8.41
N ASP A 51 -19.94 1.86 -8.53
CA ASP A 51 -18.68 2.47 -8.90
C ASP A 51 -18.70 2.97 -10.35
N THR A 52 -18.09 4.14 -10.54
CA THR A 52 -17.94 4.77 -11.84
C THR A 52 -16.58 5.42 -11.98
N VAL A 53 -16.15 5.70 -13.20
CA VAL A 53 -14.92 6.45 -13.48
C VAL A 53 -14.94 7.80 -12.78
N LEU A 54 -16.11 8.47 -12.68
CA LEU A 54 -16.23 9.76 -11.99
C LEU A 54 -16.04 9.62 -10.49
N LYS A 55 -16.61 8.59 -9.85
CA LYS A 55 -16.35 8.32 -8.42
C LYS A 55 -14.87 8.02 -8.19
N THR A 56 -14.23 7.26 -9.07
CA THR A 56 -12.78 7.01 -9.03
C THR A 56 -11.98 8.30 -9.17
N LEU A 57 -12.36 9.21 -10.07
CA LEU A 57 -11.72 10.52 -10.19
C LEU A 57 -11.84 11.35 -8.91
N HIS A 58 -13.01 11.37 -8.28
CA HIS A 58 -13.21 12.04 -6.99
C HIS A 58 -12.34 11.40 -5.88
N ALA A 59 -12.21 10.08 -5.86
CA ALA A 59 -11.34 9.39 -4.92
C ALA A 59 -9.88 9.74 -5.12
N LEU A 60 -9.40 9.86 -6.38
CA LEU A 60 -8.03 10.33 -6.68
C LEU A 60 -7.79 11.75 -6.18
N ARG A 61 -8.72 12.69 -6.42
CA ARG A 61 -8.62 14.08 -5.93
C ARG A 61 -8.54 14.13 -4.41
N ARG A 62 -9.42 13.38 -3.74
CA ARG A 62 -9.41 13.30 -2.28
C ARG A 62 -8.09 12.71 -1.75
N ALA A 63 -7.58 11.67 -2.38
CA ALA A 63 -6.32 11.04 -1.98
C ALA A 63 -5.13 11.98 -2.13
N ASP A 64 -5.08 12.81 -3.18
CA ASP A 64 -4.03 13.79 -3.37
C ASP A 64 -4.08 14.89 -2.31
N ASN A 65 -5.26 15.42 -1.99
CA ASN A 65 -5.43 16.41 -0.92
C ASN A 65 -4.96 15.85 0.44
N LEU A 66 -5.43 14.66 0.81
CA LEU A 66 -5.06 14.01 2.08
C LEU A 66 -3.55 13.69 2.16
N ARG A 67 -2.92 13.36 1.02
CA ARG A 67 -1.47 13.19 0.93
C ARG A 67 -0.71 14.47 1.26
N GLN A 68 -1.20 15.60 0.78
CA GLN A 68 -0.59 16.92 1.05
C GLN A 68 -0.74 17.32 2.51
N GLU A 69 -1.82 16.90 3.17
CA GLU A 69 -2.10 17.14 4.59
C GLU A 69 -1.40 16.13 5.52
N ASP A 70 -0.61 15.18 4.99
CA ASP A 70 0.04 14.11 5.74
C ASP A 70 -0.93 13.15 6.46
N ASP A 71 -2.17 13.08 5.96
CA ASP A 71 -3.24 12.25 6.55
C ASP A 71 -3.29 10.84 5.94
N THR A 72 -3.28 10.74 4.62
CA THR A 72 -3.42 9.47 3.91
C THR A 72 -2.39 9.35 2.81
N ALA A 73 -1.71 8.21 2.72
CA ALA A 73 -0.81 7.88 1.63
C ALA A 73 -1.43 6.78 0.75
N LEU A 74 -1.93 7.12 -0.44
CA LEU A 74 -2.41 6.17 -1.44
C LEU A 74 -1.43 6.10 -2.59
N TYR A 75 -0.90 4.90 -2.83
CA TYR A 75 -0.04 4.61 -3.97
C TYR A 75 -0.63 3.50 -4.84
N TYR A 76 -0.45 3.65 -6.14
CA TYR A 76 -0.66 2.58 -7.10
C TYR A 76 0.65 1.85 -7.34
N ILE A 77 0.58 0.53 -7.40
CA ILE A 77 1.74 -0.35 -7.54
C ILE A 77 1.97 -0.57 -9.03
N PHE A 78 3.18 -0.25 -9.49
CA PHE A 78 3.62 -0.48 -10.86
C PHE A 78 4.71 -1.54 -10.90
N HIS A 79 4.62 -2.46 -11.85
CA HIS A 79 5.65 -3.44 -12.20
C HIS A 79 5.80 -3.45 -13.72
N ASN A 80 7.04 -3.27 -14.22
CA ASN A 80 7.32 -3.15 -15.65
C ASN A 80 6.41 -2.13 -16.35
N ALA A 81 6.27 -0.94 -15.77
CA ALA A 81 5.42 0.17 -16.22
C ALA A 81 3.90 -0.13 -16.27
N LYS A 82 3.46 -1.32 -15.86
CA LYS A 82 2.04 -1.70 -15.78
C LYS A 82 1.54 -1.50 -14.34
N MET A 83 0.41 -0.82 -14.17
CA MET A 83 -0.29 -0.76 -12.88
C MET A 83 -0.89 -2.12 -12.55
N ILE A 84 -0.61 -2.62 -11.34
CA ILE A 84 -0.97 -3.97 -10.89
C ILE A 84 -1.72 -4.01 -9.56
N GLY A 85 -2.04 -2.89 -8.95
CA GLY A 85 -2.75 -2.84 -7.67
C GLY A 85 -2.57 -1.53 -6.96
N SER A 86 -2.93 -1.49 -5.68
CA SER A 86 -2.69 -0.33 -4.82
C SER A 86 -2.36 -0.71 -3.39
N ILE A 87 -1.70 0.21 -2.69
CA ILE A 87 -1.44 0.17 -1.26
C ILE A 87 -1.72 1.54 -0.67
N LYS A 88 -2.41 1.57 0.47
CA LYS A 88 -2.86 2.79 1.13
C LYS A 88 -2.54 2.72 2.61
N ALA A 89 -2.00 3.79 3.17
CA ALA A 89 -1.91 4.00 4.61
C ALA A 89 -3.01 4.97 5.05
N LEU A 90 -3.86 4.54 5.97
CA LEU A 90 -4.87 5.35 6.62
C LEU A 90 -4.34 5.82 7.97
N MET A 91 -4.62 7.08 8.32
CA MET A 91 -4.28 7.63 9.61
C MET A 91 -5.35 7.31 10.65
N TYR A 92 -4.90 6.79 11.79
CA TYR A 92 -5.62 6.79 13.05
C TYR A 92 -4.74 7.49 14.11
N PRO A 93 -5.27 7.96 15.24
CA PRO A 93 -4.53 8.80 16.20
C PRO A 93 -3.16 8.28 16.64
N HIS A 94 -2.98 6.96 16.72
CA HIS A 94 -1.74 6.33 17.21
C HIS A 94 -1.17 5.26 16.30
N GLU A 95 -1.74 5.05 15.11
CA GLU A 95 -1.36 3.96 14.23
C GLU A 95 -1.61 4.28 12.76
N ARG A 96 -1.03 3.46 11.88
CA ARG A 96 -1.30 3.47 10.46
C ARG A 96 -1.86 2.12 10.03
N GLU A 97 -3.06 2.11 9.45
CA GLU A 97 -3.62 0.91 8.83
C GLU A 97 -3.20 0.83 7.37
N LEU A 98 -2.52 -0.25 6.99
CA LEU A 98 -2.24 -0.53 5.58
C LEU A 98 -3.38 -1.36 4.99
N ARG A 99 -3.93 -0.87 3.89
CA ARG A 99 -4.87 -1.59 3.02
C ARG A 99 -4.26 -1.77 1.66
N PHE A 100 -4.35 -2.98 1.11
CA PHE A 100 -3.71 -3.29 -0.15
C PHE A 100 -4.47 -4.35 -0.95
N TRP A 101 -4.28 -4.32 -2.25
CA TRP A 101 -4.72 -5.36 -3.16
C TRP A 101 -3.83 -5.39 -4.40
N LEU A 102 -3.84 -6.54 -5.10
CA LEU A 102 -3.02 -6.78 -6.28
C LEU A 102 -3.86 -7.45 -7.37
N ASP A 103 -3.58 -7.13 -8.62
CA ASP A 103 -4.11 -7.85 -9.78
C ASP A 103 -3.84 -9.36 -9.61
N ASN A 104 -4.86 -10.16 -9.89
CA ASN A 104 -4.77 -11.61 -9.75
C ASN A 104 -3.59 -12.22 -10.54
N GLU A 105 -3.29 -11.68 -11.72
CA GLU A 105 -2.16 -12.10 -12.56
C GLU A 105 -0.78 -11.72 -12.00
N ALA A 106 -0.73 -10.80 -11.04
CA ALA A 106 0.50 -10.34 -10.41
C ALA A 106 0.84 -11.07 -9.10
N LYS A 107 -0.05 -11.93 -8.62
CA LYS A 107 0.13 -12.68 -7.36
C LYS A 107 1.31 -13.67 -7.44
N GLY A 108 1.80 -14.08 -6.26
CA GLY A 108 2.82 -15.13 -6.12
C GLY A 108 4.25 -14.72 -6.49
N LYS A 109 4.47 -13.48 -6.91
CA LYS A 109 5.77 -12.96 -7.38
C LYS A 109 6.53 -12.10 -6.35
N GLY A 110 6.05 -12.03 -5.11
CA GLY A 110 6.65 -11.20 -4.06
C GLY A 110 6.39 -9.69 -4.19
N LEU A 111 5.65 -9.24 -5.21
CA LEU A 111 5.46 -7.81 -5.50
C LEU A 111 4.71 -7.06 -4.39
N MET A 112 3.68 -7.68 -3.76
CA MET A 112 3.00 -7.08 -2.61
C MET A 112 3.88 -7.06 -1.37
N GLN A 113 4.69 -8.10 -1.16
CA GLN A 113 5.67 -8.13 -0.08
C GLN A 113 6.62 -6.93 -0.17
N GLU A 114 7.20 -6.69 -1.35
CA GLU A 114 8.07 -5.55 -1.60
C GLU A 114 7.33 -4.22 -1.38
N SER A 115 6.09 -4.11 -1.88
CA SER A 115 5.27 -2.90 -1.70
C SER A 115 5.01 -2.57 -0.23
N ILE A 116 4.72 -3.57 0.60
CA ILE A 116 4.52 -3.38 2.05
C ILE A 116 5.82 -2.94 2.71
N LEU A 117 6.97 -3.56 2.38
CA LEU A 117 8.28 -3.18 2.92
C LEU A 117 8.64 -1.72 2.61
N LEU A 118 8.33 -1.25 1.40
CA LEU A 118 8.53 0.14 1.01
C LEU A 118 7.65 1.09 1.84
N MET A 119 6.39 0.73 2.06
CA MET A 119 5.47 1.53 2.89
C MET A 119 5.90 1.54 4.36
N GLU A 120 6.27 0.38 4.93
CA GLU A 120 6.79 0.29 6.30
C GLU A 120 7.97 1.21 6.50
N LYS A 121 8.98 1.12 5.62
CA LYS A 121 10.15 1.98 5.72
C LYS A 121 9.77 3.45 5.66
N MET A 122 8.96 3.86 4.69
CA MET A 122 8.51 5.25 4.54
C MET A 122 7.77 5.75 5.79
N LEU A 123 6.89 4.92 6.38
CA LEU A 123 6.11 5.29 7.56
C LEU A 123 6.99 5.37 8.81
N PHE A 124 7.86 4.40 9.05
CA PHE A 124 8.76 4.40 10.21
C PHE A 124 9.83 5.51 10.13
N ASP A 125 10.33 5.82 8.92
CA ASP A 125 11.22 6.99 8.70
C ASP A 125 10.52 8.33 9.01
N ARG A 126 9.19 8.34 9.05
CA ARG A 126 8.36 9.50 9.43
C ARG A 126 7.92 9.49 10.90
N ASN A 127 8.56 8.65 11.71
CA ASN A 127 8.30 8.49 13.15
C ASN A 127 6.88 8.00 13.48
N HIS A 128 6.29 7.16 12.62
CA HIS A 128 5.12 6.42 13.03
C HIS A 128 5.54 5.19 13.83
N ASP A 129 4.85 4.92 14.94
CA ASP A 129 5.30 3.91 15.90
C ASP A 129 4.73 2.52 15.60
N ARG A 130 3.57 2.47 14.93
CA ARG A 130 2.81 1.23 14.72
C ARG A 130 2.11 1.21 13.37
N ILE A 131 2.18 0.04 12.73
CA ILE A 131 1.44 -0.28 11.50
C ILE A 131 0.55 -1.47 11.78
N ILE A 132 -0.72 -1.40 11.37
CA ILE A 132 -1.68 -2.49 11.51
C ILE A 132 -2.20 -2.95 10.15
N LEU A 133 -2.61 -4.21 10.09
CA LEU A 133 -3.30 -4.84 8.98
C LEU A 133 -4.60 -5.46 9.50
N SER A 134 -5.73 -4.98 9.00
CA SER A 134 -7.04 -5.60 9.24
C SER A 134 -7.28 -6.66 8.16
N ILE A 135 -7.09 -7.93 8.48
CA ILE A 135 -7.18 -9.02 7.52
C ILE A 135 -8.30 -9.98 7.92
N SER A 136 -9.25 -10.21 7.01
CA SER A 136 -10.27 -11.24 7.22
C SER A 136 -9.62 -12.62 7.40
N ASN A 137 -10.09 -13.40 8.38
CA ASN A 137 -9.63 -14.77 8.62
C ASN A 137 -9.84 -15.72 7.43
N LYS A 138 -10.67 -15.34 6.48
CA LYS A 138 -10.87 -16.06 5.20
C LYS A 138 -9.84 -15.71 4.14
N ASN A 139 -9.06 -14.63 4.33
CA ASN A 139 -8.05 -14.18 3.36
C ASN A 139 -6.68 -14.82 3.67
N ILE A 140 -6.60 -16.13 3.50
CA ILE A 140 -5.39 -16.93 3.81
C ILE A 140 -4.12 -16.37 3.13
N PRO A 141 -4.13 -15.94 1.85
CA PRO A 141 -2.94 -15.37 1.23
C PRO A 141 -2.41 -14.13 1.96
N SER A 142 -3.28 -13.22 2.38
CA SER A 142 -2.87 -12.02 3.11
C SER A 142 -2.42 -12.34 4.54
N LEU A 143 -3.06 -13.29 5.22
CA LEU A 143 -2.63 -13.78 6.54
C LEU A 143 -1.20 -14.37 6.47
N ASN A 144 -0.93 -15.23 5.48
CA ASN A 144 0.40 -15.80 5.28
C ASN A 144 1.44 -14.72 4.96
N LEU A 145 1.06 -13.70 4.18
CA LEU A 145 1.93 -12.58 3.88
C LEU A 145 2.27 -11.76 5.13
N ALA A 146 1.28 -11.42 5.96
CA ALA A 146 1.49 -10.71 7.22
C ALA A 146 2.44 -11.47 8.15
N LYS A 147 2.21 -12.77 8.37
CA LYS A 147 3.08 -13.64 9.18
C LYS A 147 4.51 -13.72 8.61
N LYS A 148 4.64 -13.86 7.29
CA LYS A 148 5.94 -13.88 6.61
C LYS A 148 6.72 -12.57 6.78
N LEU A 149 6.00 -11.44 6.84
CA LEU A 149 6.57 -10.12 7.09
C LEU A 149 6.89 -9.86 8.56
N GLY A 150 6.54 -10.79 9.47
CA GLY A 150 6.81 -10.68 10.90
C GLY A 150 5.79 -9.84 11.67
N TYR A 151 4.60 -9.65 11.11
CA TYR A 151 3.48 -9.08 11.86
C TYR A 151 3.02 -10.05 12.94
N THR A 152 2.72 -9.52 14.11
CA THR A 152 2.16 -10.28 15.23
C THR A 152 0.67 -10.03 15.33
N GLU A 153 -0.10 -11.08 15.57
CA GLU A 153 -1.54 -10.99 15.77
C GLU A 153 -1.82 -10.54 17.21
N ASP A 154 -2.63 -9.49 17.35
CA ASP A 154 -3.06 -9.01 18.65
C ASP A 154 -4.30 -9.78 19.17
N TRP A 155 -4.76 -9.45 20.39
CA TRP A 155 -5.91 -10.07 21.03
C TRP A 155 -7.26 -9.78 20.34
N GLN A 156 -7.31 -8.79 19.43
CA GLN A 156 -8.48 -8.44 18.62
C GLN A 156 -8.44 -9.09 17.22
N GLY A 157 -7.38 -9.81 16.89
CA GLY A 157 -7.21 -10.44 15.57
C GLY A 157 -6.67 -9.49 14.50
N TYR A 158 -6.12 -8.32 14.90
CA TYR A 158 -5.36 -7.45 13.99
C TYR A 158 -3.90 -7.87 13.95
N PHE A 159 -3.28 -7.71 12.79
CA PHE A 159 -1.85 -7.93 12.63
C PHE A 159 -1.11 -6.61 12.80
N GLU A 160 -0.16 -6.54 13.71
CA GLU A 160 0.61 -5.34 14.01
C GLU A 160 2.11 -5.48 13.76
N MET A 161 2.74 -4.39 13.36
CA MET A 161 4.17 -4.19 13.27
C MET A 161 4.54 -2.93 14.04
N THR A 162 5.25 -3.07 15.15
CA THR A 162 5.84 -1.94 15.86
C THR A 162 7.22 -1.60 15.28
N PHE A 163 7.69 -0.37 15.52
CA PHE A 163 9.03 0.04 15.08
C PHE A 163 10.14 -0.87 15.63
N ASP A 164 10.01 -1.33 16.88
CA ASP A 164 10.99 -2.26 17.47
C ASP A 164 10.95 -3.65 16.84
N ASN A 165 9.76 -4.17 16.54
CA ASN A 165 9.61 -5.43 15.83
C ASN A 165 10.11 -5.32 14.38
N PHE A 166 9.87 -4.18 13.74
CA PHE A 166 10.40 -3.87 12.41
C PHE A 166 11.93 -3.94 12.42
N LYS A 167 12.61 -3.24 13.34
CA LYS A 167 14.07 -3.29 13.47
C LYS A 167 14.60 -4.71 13.70
N LYS A 168 13.96 -5.48 14.58
CA LYS A 168 14.35 -6.88 14.88
C LYS A 168 14.14 -7.81 13.69
N SER A 169 13.01 -7.71 12.99
CA SER A 169 12.66 -8.58 11.86
C SER A 169 13.45 -8.27 10.58
N ARG A 170 14.04 -7.07 10.49
CA ARG A 170 14.88 -6.60 9.38
C ARG A 170 16.34 -6.59 9.80
N ASP A 171 16.82 -7.67 10.46
CA ASP A 171 18.18 -7.81 10.96
C ASP A 171 19.22 -7.15 10.04
N LEU A 172 20.21 -6.48 10.64
CA LEU A 172 21.22 -5.66 9.94
C LEU A 172 21.94 -6.38 8.79
N SER A 173 21.97 -7.72 8.82
CA SER A 173 22.44 -8.54 7.69
C SER A 173 21.51 -8.49 6.45
N GLN A 174 20.27 -8.00 6.59
CA GLN A 174 19.37 -7.71 5.48
C GLN A 174 19.42 -6.23 5.03
N GLN A 175 20.29 -5.44 5.64
CA GLN A 175 20.50 -4.04 5.26
C GLN A 175 20.83 -3.94 3.76
N GLU A 176 21.61 -4.87 3.20
CA GLU A 176 21.88 -4.95 1.77
C GLU A 176 20.61 -5.16 0.89
N ARG A 177 19.55 -5.78 1.42
CA ARG A 177 18.27 -5.92 0.70
C ARG A 177 17.42 -4.65 0.81
N ILE A 178 17.60 -3.87 1.88
CA ILE A 178 16.90 -2.60 2.12
C ILE A 178 17.64 -1.47 1.38
N ASP A 179 18.97 -1.52 1.30
CA ASP A 179 19.78 -0.52 0.59
C ASP A 179 19.55 -0.54 -0.93
N HIS A 180 18.95 -1.61 -1.47
CA HIS A 180 18.43 -1.62 -2.83
C HIS A 180 17.06 -0.93 -2.98
N VAL A 181 16.45 -0.50 -1.88
CA VAL A 181 15.27 0.36 -1.87
C VAL A 181 15.74 1.81 -1.90
N ILE A 182 15.96 2.33 -3.10
CA ILE A 182 16.36 3.72 -3.29
C ILE A 182 15.13 4.60 -3.10
N PHE A 183 15.12 5.39 -2.02
CA PHE A 183 14.22 6.54 -1.91
C PHE A 183 14.70 7.62 -2.87
N THR A 184 14.18 7.63 -4.08
CA THR A 184 14.26 8.84 -4.88
C THR A 184 13.22 9.83 -4.36
N ALA A 185 13.56 10.54 -3.27
CA ALA A 185 12.96 11.84 -3.04
C ALA A 185 13.47 12.73 -4.17
N GLN A 186 12.72 12.79 -5.26
CA GLN A 186 12.96 13.85 -6.24
C GLN A 186 12.58 15.15 -5.53
N ASN A 187 13.61 15.90 -5.10
CA ASN A 187 13.50 17.29 -4.76
C ASN A 187 12.91 17.98 -6.00
N GLN A 188 11.67 18.42 -5.88
CA GLN A 188 11.14 19.41 -6.80
C GLN A 188 11.97 20.70 -6.56
N ARG A 189 12.79 21.04 -7.55
CA ARG A 189 13.23 22.43 -7.74
C ARG A 189 12.14 23.18 -8.46
#